data_57f0d765d3374b98a840e090e7f57a76
#
_entry.id   57f0d765d3374b98a840e090e7f57a76
#
_cell.length_a   1.000
_cell.length_b   1.000
_cell.length_c   1.000
_cell.angle_alpha   90.00
_cell.angle_beta   90.00
_cell.angle_gamma   90.00
#
_symmetry.space_group_name_H-M   'P 1'
#
loop_
_entity.id
_entity.type
_entity.pdbx_description
1 polymer ?
#
loop_
_entity_poly.entity_id
_entity_poly.type
_entity_poly.pdbx_seq_one_letter_code
_entity_poly.pdbx_strand_id
1 'polypeptide(L)'
;MRSILARVCSVKEICTECRFRKTTTDPERIKERREHIACLKTDILHRVPCRSDQTEYEDGNQPFCRGAAVYMVKKGIKNALLKAAIEEGFMREDDLKREADLVVD
;
A
#
# COMPACT_ATOMS: atom_id res chain seq x y z
N MET A 1 -14.44 11.04 -8.72
CA MET A 1 -13.90 10.65 -7.39
C MET A 1 -13.88 9.15 -7.20
N ARG A 2 -15.02 8.48 -7.36
CA ARG A 2 -15.07 7.02 -7.21
C ARG A 2 -14.13 6.27 -8.15
N SER A 3 -13.99 6.74 -9.39
CA SER A 3 -13.09 6.10 -10.36
C SER A 3 -11.62 6.17 -9.93
N ILE A 4 -11.22 7.24 -9.25
CA ILE A 4 -9.86 7.39 -8.73
C ILE A 4 -9.60 6.37 -7.62
N LEU A 5 -10.52 6.26 -6.65
CA LEU A 5 -10.39 5.29 -5.56
C LEU A 5 -10.42 3.86 -6.07
N ALA A 6 -11.29 3.57 -7.04
CA ALA A 6 -11.35 2.23 -7.65
C ALA A 6 -10.03 1.84 -8.28
N ARG A 7 -9.37 2.77 -8.98
CA ARG A 7 -8.04 2.54 -9.58
C ARG A 7 -6.96 2.39 -8.50
N VAL A 8 -6.95 3.30 -7.53
CA VAL A 8 -5.96 3.28 -6.44
C VAL A 8 -6.03 1.97 -5.67
N CYS A 9 -7.24 1.42 -5.48
CA CYS A 9 -7.48 0.19 -4.74
C CYS A 9 -7.58 -1.05 -5.65
N SER A 10 -7.09 -0.97 -6.90
CA SER A 10 -7.22 -2.07 -7.86
C SER A 10 -6.31 -3.27 -7.58
N VAL A 11 -5.24 -3.07 -6.83
CA VAL A 11 -4.32 -4.17 -6.47
C VAL A 11 -4.94 -4.98 -5.34
N LYS A 12 -5.33 -6.23 -5.65
CA LYS A 12 -6.05 -7.11 -4.72
C LYS A 12 -5.16 -8.14 -4.02
N GLU A 13 -3.91 -8.26 -4.44
CA GLU A 13 -2.95 -9.18 -3.86
C GLU A 13 -1.60 -8.50 -3.68
N ILE A 14 -0.84 -8.94 -2.67
CA ILE A 14 0.53 -8.49 -2.49
C ILE A 14 1.37 -9.10 -3.61
N CYS A 15 2.01 -8.29 -4.44
CA CYS A 15 2.80 -8.80 -5.55
C CYS A 15 4.03 -9.56 -5.03
N THR A 16 4.54 -10.48 -5.85
CA THR A 16 5.66 -11.34 -5.47
C THR A 16 6.94 -10.55 -5.17
N GLU A 17 7.10 -9.39 -5.81
CA GLU A 17 8.27 -8.53 -5.64
C GLU A 17 7.98 -7.31 -4.79
N CYS A 18 6.91 -7.33 -4.00
CA CYS A 18 6.51 -6.19 -3.18
C CYS A 18 7.59 -5.83 -2.16
N ARG A 19 7.88 -4.53 -2.07
CA ARG A 19 8.85 -3.98 -1.11
C ARG A 19 8.54 -4.35 0.34
N PHE A 20 7.27 -4.54 0.65
CA PHE A 20 6.81 -4.81 2.02
C PHE A 20 6.78 -6.29 2.39
N ARG A 21 6.99 -7.19 1.44
CA ARG A 21 7.07 -8.62 1.78
C ARG A 21 8.28 -8.90 2.65
N LYS A 22 8.11 -9.71 3.70
CA LYS A 22 9.23 -10.09 4.56
C LYS A 22 10.25 -11.00 3.85
N THR A 23 9.89 -11.58 2.71
CA THR A 23 10.80 -12.40 1.90
C THR A 23 11.64 -11.58 0.92
N THR A 24 11.38 -10.28 0.80
CA THR A 24 12.12 -9.40 -0.09
C THR A 24 13.56 -9.23 0.40
N THR A 25 14.53 -9.51 -0.49
CA THR A 25 15.96 -9.40 -0.19
C THR A 25 16.70 -8.35 -1.01
N ASP A 26 16.05 -7.77 -2.02
CA ASP A 26 16.64 -6.74 -2.88
C ASP A 26 16.95 -5.47 -2.07
N PRO A 27 18.24 -5.05 -1.99
CA PRO A 27 18.64 -3.88 -1.21
C PRO A 27 17.92 -2.59 -1.60
N GLU A 28 17.65 -2.38 -2.89
CA GLU A 28 16.93 -1.19 -3.37
C GLU A 28 15.49 -1.17 -2.87
N ARG A 29 14.82 -2.31 -2.92
CA ARG A 29 13.44 -2.42 -2.44
C ARG A 29 13.36 -2.24 -0.93
N ILE A 30 14.34 -2.77 -0.21
CA ILE A 30 14.43 -2.60 1.24
C ILE A 30 14.64 -1.12 1.59
N LYS A 31 15.49 -0.43 0.85
CA LYS A 31 15.74 1.01 1.03
C LYS A 31 14.46 1.81 0.77
N GLU A 32 13.77 1.55 -0.35
CA GLU A 32 12.52 2.20 -0.68
C GLU A 32 11.45 1.97 0.40
N ARG A 33 11.37 0.75 0.91
CA ARG A 33 10.47 0.39 1.99
C ARG A 33 10.71 1.24 3.23
N ARG A 34 11.97 1.39 3.64
CA ARG A 34 12.33 2.20 4.79
C ARG A 34 11.94 3.65 4.63
N GLU A 35 12.14 4.19 3.43
CA GLU A 35 11.77 5.57 3.11
C GLU A 35 10.26 5.75 3.18
N HIS A 36 9.49 4.83 2.60
CA HIS A 36 8.04 4.89 2.64
C HIS A 36 7.50 4.73 4.06
N ILE A 37 8.08 3.84 4.86
CA ILE A 37 7.66 3.65 6.26
C ILE A 37 7.87 4.94 7.05
N ALA A 38 9.00 5.60 6.88
CA ALA A 38 9.26 6.87 7.54
C ALA A 38 8.23 7.92 7.16
N CYS A 39 7.90 8.02 5.87
CA CYS A 39 6.87 8.95 5.40
C CYS A 39 5.47 8.59 5.90
N LEU A 40 5.13 7.31 5.92
CA LEU A 40 3.82 6.86 6.39
C LEU A 40 3.59 7.19 7.88
N LYS A 41 4.64 7.20 8.67
CA LYS A 41 4.56 7.54 10.10
C LYS A 41 4.36 9.02 10.37
N THR A 42 4.76 9.88 9.43
CA THR A 42 4.74 11.33 9.61
C THR A 42 3.76 12.07 8.73
N ASP A 43 3.30 11.45 7.65
CA ASP A 43 2.42 12.09 6.66
C ASP A 43 1.20 11.21 6.39
N ILE A 44 0.04 11.64 6.86
CA ILE A 44 -1.22 10.89 6.70
C ILE A 44 -1.72 10.87 5.25
N LEU A 45 -1.12 11.67 4.37
CA LEU A 45 -1.48 11.73 2.95
C LEU A 45 -0.47 11.03 2.05
N HIS A 46 0.56 10.43 2.65
CA HIS A 46 1.60 9.77 1.86
C HIS A 46 1.05 8.60 1.04
N ARG A 47 1.45 8.52 -0.21
CA ARG A 47 1.05 7.46 -1.13
C ARG A 47 2.23 6.55 -1.46
N VAL A 48 1.97 5.25 -1.47
CA VAL A 48 2.96 4.24 -1.87
C VAL A 48 2.47 3.60 -3.16
N PRO A 49 3.01 3.99 -4.33
CA PRO A 49 2.56 3.42 -5.59
C PRO A 49 2.99 1.96 -5.72
N CYS A 50 2.14 1.16 -6.37
CA CYS A 50 2.45 -0.24 -6.65
C CYS A 50 3.58 -0.34 -7.67
N ARG A 51 4.67 -1.02 -7.32
CA ARG A 51 5.84 -1.12 -8.16
C ARG A 51 5.64 -2.03 -9.38
N SER A 52 4.70 -2.96 -9.30
CA SER A 52 4.39 -3.86 -10.41
C SER A 52 3.57 -3.19 -11.51
N ASP A 53 2.94 -2.05 -11.23
CA ASP A 53 2.19 -1.29 -12.22
C ASP A 53 3.00 -0.07 -12.64
N GLN A 54 3.58 -0.14 -13.84
CA GLN A 54 4.41 0.91 -14.42
C GLN A 54 3.61 1.84 -15.34
N THR A 55 2.30 1.67 -15.41
CA THR A 55 1.44 2.46 -16.27
C THR A 55 1.41 3.93 -15.81
N GLU A 56 1.59 4.86 -16.76
CA GLU A 56 1.42 6.28 -16.47
C GLU A 56 -0.06 6.63 -16.64
N TYR A 57 -0.64 7.24 -15.62
CA TYR A 57 -2.01 7.70 -15.63
C TYR A 57 -2.05 9.21 -15.74
N GLU A 58 -3.00 9.74 -16.53
CA GLU A 58 -3.13 11.19 -16.77
C GLU A 58 -3.26 11.99 -15.48
N ASP A 59 -3.95 11.46 -14.50
CA ASP A 59 -4.17 12.13 -13.21
C ASP A 59 -3.07 11.86 -12.19
N GLY A 60 -2.05 11.08 -12.55
CA GLY A 60 -0.94 10.75 -11.66
C GLY A 60 -1.30 9.81 -10.50
N ASN A 61 -2.51 9.26 -10.49
CA ASN A 61 -2.98 8.39 -9.41
C ASN A 61 -2.75 6.92 -9.76
N GLN A 62 -1.54 6.43 -9.48
CA GLN A 62 -1.19 5.03 -9.67
C GLN A 62 -1.86 4.15 -8.61
N PRO A 63 -2.07 2.84 -8.90
CA PRO A 63 -2.56 1.91 -7.89
C PRO A 63 -1.70 1.91 -6.63
N PHE A 64 -2.35 1.84 -5.48
CA PHE A 64 -1.67 1.82 -4.20
C PHE A 64 -1.07 0.44 -3.92
N CYS A 65 0.12 0.39 -3.33
CA CYS A 65 0.79 -0.87 -2.98
C CYS A 65 -0.02 -1.64 -1.93
N ARG A 66 -0.47 -2.83 -2.27
CA ARG A 66 -1.24 -3.68 -1.36
C ARG A 66 -0.43 -4.03 -0.11
N GLY A 67 0.85 -4.31 -0.26
CA GLY A 67 1.73 -4.61 0.87
C GLY A 67 1.84 -3.45 1.85
N ALA A 68 1.88 -2.21 1.33
CA ALA A 68 1.89 -1.02 2.19
C ALA A 68 0.58 -0.89 2.97
N ALA A 69 -0.56 -1.17 2.33
CA ALA A 69 -1.86 -1.12 3.01
C ALA A 69 -1.92 -2.15 4.15
N VAL A 70 -1.46 -3.38 3.89
CA VAL A 70 -1.39 -4.44 4.90
C VAL A 70 -0.46 -4.03 6.04
N TYR A 71 0.70 -3.47 5.71
CA TYR A 71 1.65 -2.99 6.70
C TYR A 71 1.04 -1.92 7.62
N MET A 72 0.33 -0.96 7.02
CA MET A 72 -0.31 0.11 7.80
C MET A 72 -1.34 -0.44 8.78
N VAL A 73 -2.18 -1.38 8.35
CA VAL A 73 -3.16 -2.01 9.23
C VAL A 73 -2.46 -2.79 10.34
N LYS A 74 -1.42 -3.55 9.99
CA LYS A 74 -0.64 -4.34 10.95
C LYS A 74 -0.04 -3.46 12.05
N LYS A 75 0.45 -2.26 11.70
CA LYS A 75 1.11 -1.34 12.62
C LYS A 75 0.19 -0.28 13.23
N GLY A 76 -1.09 -0.28 12.83
CA GLY A 76 -2.02 0.73 13.31
C GLY A 76 -1.70 2.13 12.84
N ILE A 77 -1.04 2.27 11.69
CA ILE A 77 -0.73 3.57 11.10
C ILE A 77 -1.99 4.14 10.46
N LYS A 78 -2.35 5.35 10.85
CA LYS A 78 -3.52 6.04 10.30
C LYS A 78 -3.10 6.80 9.03
N ASN A 79 -3.75 6.47 7.92
CA ASN A 79 -3.52 7.12 6.64
C ASN A 79 -4.88 7.52 6.05
N ALA A 80 -4.99 8.75 5.58
CA ALA A 80 -6.27 9.28 5.08
C ALA A 80 -6.78 8.50 3.86
N LEU A 81 -5.87 8.12 2.96
CA LEU A 81 -6.24 7.35 1.77
C LEU A 81 -6.75 5.96 2.14
N LEU A 82 -6.06 5.27 3.04
CA LEU A 82 -6.46 3.95 3.51
C LEU A 82 -7.81 4.01 4.22
N LYS A 83 -8.01 5.01 5.06
CA LYS A 83 -9.27 5.22 5.77
C LYS A 83 -10.42 5.42 4.78
N ALA A 84 -10.22 6.28 3.79
CA ALA A 84 -11.23 6.52 2.75
C ALA A 84 -11.56 5.24 1.98
N ALA A 85 -10.53 4.47 1.61
CA ALA A 85 -10.71 3.21 0.88
C ALA A 85 -11.54 2.21 1.69
N ILE A 86 -11.30 2.10 2.98
CA ILE A 86 -12.07 1.20 3.86
C ILE A 86 -13.50 1.70 4.02
N GLU A 87 -13.69 2.98 4.27
CA GLU A 87 -15.04 3.58 4.43
C GLU A 87 -15.90 3.45 3.18
N GLU A 88 -15.27 3.59 1.99
CA GLU A 88 -15.98 3.49 0.71
C GLU A 88 -16.14 2.03 0.23
N GLY A 89 -15.62 1.07 0.96
CA GLY A 89 -15.76 -0.34 0.64
C GLY A 89 -14.80 -0.88 -0.42
N PHE A 90 -13.78 -0.13 -0.81
CA PHE A 90 -12.78 -0.60 -1.78
C PHE A 90 -11.76 -1.54 -1.16
N MET A 91 -11.56 -1.46 0.14
CA MET A 91 -10.69 -2.36 0.89
C MET A 91 -11.39 -2.79 2.17
N ARG A 92 -11.13 -4.03 2.61
CA ARG A 92 -11.69 -4.55 3.86
C ARG A 92 -10.54 -4.73 4.85
N GLU A 93 -10.70 -4.12 6.02
CA GLU A 93 -9.68 -4.20 7.08
C GLU A 93 -9.38 -5.64 7.47
N ASP A 94 -10.40 -6.50 7.57
CA ASP A 94 -10.23 -7.91 7.91
C ASP A 94 -9.37 -8.66 6.91
N ASP A 95 -9.51 -8.36 5.61
CA ASP A 95 -8.70 -8.97 4.57
C ASP A 95 -7.24 -8.54 4.70
N LEU A 96 -7.01 -7.26 5.00
CA LEU A 96 -5.66 -6.72 5.21
C LEU A 96 -5.02 -7.37 6.44
N LYS A 97 -5.76 -7.56 7.50
CA LYS A 97 -5.26 -8.23 8.72
C LYS A 97 -4.85 -9.68 8.46
N ARG A 98 -5.59 -10.38 7.60
CA ARG A 98 -5.26 -11.77 7.24
C ARG A 98 -3.93 -11.87 6.51
N GLU A 99 -3.55 -10.85 5.76
CA GLU A 99 -2.31 -10.82 4.99
C GLU A 99 -1.12 -10.31 5.81
N ALA A 100 -1.32 -9.95 7.07
CA ALA A 100 -0.29 -9.34 7.92
C ALA A 100 0.99 -10.18 8.05
N ASP A 101 0.88 -11.50 8.01
CA ASP A 101 2.04 -12.39 8.12
C ASP A 101 2.95 -12.37 6.88
N LEU A 102 2.48 -11.82 5.77
CA LEU A 102 3.24 -11.75 4.52
C LEU A 102 4.16 -10.52 4.45
N VAL A 103 3.93 -9.54 5.30
CA VAL A 103 4.69 -8.29 5.30
C VAL A 103 5.59 -8.19 6.52
N VAL A 104 6.59 -7.30 6.41
CA VAL A 104 7.55 -7.06 7.52
C VAL A 104 6.87 -6.49 8.76
N ASP A 105 7.55 -6.65 9.89
CA ASP A 105 7.09 -6.09 11.16
C ASP A 105 7.41 -4.60 11.28
#